data_8697707c726fe598f39d41da722acf65
#
_entry.id   8697707c726fe598f39d41da722acf65
#
_cell.length_a   1.000
_cell.length_b   1.000
_cell.length_c   1.000
_cell.angle_alpha   90.00
_cell.angle_beta   90.00
_cell.angle_gamma   90.00
#
_symmetry.space_group_name_H-M   'P 1'
#
loop_
_entity.id
_entity.type
_entity.pdbx_description
1 polymer ?
#
loop_
_entity_poly.entity_id
_entity_poly.type
_entity_poly.pdbx_seq_one_letter_code
_entity_poly.pdbx_strand_id
1 'polypeptide(L)'
;VGGAANCAVDVALETYRKGAKSVTMLIREPEIGTNVKYWVRPDIINRIKEGSIKAHFNTIITAITETEVLFKNDMGKQKIENDFVLAMTGYQPNFGLLESLGVTFKEDEHKTPKYNPETMESFAPGVYLAGVVCGGYKTNKWFIENSRDHAPLIMEAIQK
;
A
#
# COMPACT_ATOMS: atom_id res chain seq x y z
N VAL A 1 -1.96 -12.84 6.91
CA VAL A 1 -1.76 -11.69 6.03
C VAL A 1 -1.75 -10.42 6.89
N GLY A 2 -0.66 -9.66 6.88
CA GLY A 2 -0.56 -8.38 7.58
C GLY A 2 -0.89 -7.21 6.64
N GLY A 3 -1.89 -6.38 6.99
CA GLY A 3 -2.34 -5.22 6.23
C GLY A 3 -3.82 -5.25 5.87
N ALA A 4 -4.35 -4.11 5.39
CA ALA A 4 -5.77 -3.93 5.05
C ALA A 4 -6.02 -3.18 3.74
N ALA A 5 -4.98 -2.81 2.99
CA ALA A 5 -5.08 -2.18 1.69
C ALA A 5 -5.31 -3.21 0.56
N ASN A 6 -5.47 -2.74 -0.68
CA ASN A 6 -5.78 -3.57 -1.84
C ASN A 6 -4.95 -4.85 -1.93
N CYS A 7 -3.62 -4.74 -1.83
CA CYS A 7 -2.72 -5.91 -1.94
C CYS A 7 -2.97 -6.94 -0.84
N ALA A 8 -3.25 -6.51 0.41
CA ALA A 8 -3.54 -7.41 1.51
C ALA A 8 -4.86 -8.16 1.30
N VAL A 9 -5.87 -7.45 0.82
CA VAL A 9 -7.19 -8.03 0.52
C VAL A 9 -7.09 -9.00 -0.66
N ASP A 10 -6.45 -8.60 -1.77
CA ASP A 10 -6.25 -9.46 -2.94
C ASP A 10 -5.51 -10.74 -2.54
N VAL A 11 -4.41 -10.63 -1.78
CA VAL A 11 -3.62 -11.78 -1.31
C VAL A 11 -4.44 -12.68 -0.39
N ALA A 12 -5.22 -12.13 0.54
CA ALA A 12 -6.05 -12.94 1.44
C ALA A 12 -7.10 -13.75 0.67
N LEU A 13 -7.79 -13.10 -0.27
CA LEU A 13 -8.80 -13.76 -1.12
C LEU A 13 -8.17 -14.82 -2.03
N GLU A 14 -7.06 -14.52 -2.69
CA GLU A 14 -6.40 -15.49 -3.57
C GLU A 14 -5.83 -16.67 -2.81
N THR A 15 -5.23 -16.46 -1.63
CA THR A 15 -4.73 -17.53 -0.77
C THR A 15 -5.88 -18.45 -0.33
N TYR A 16 -7.03 -17.87 0.05
CA TYR A 16 -8.23 -18.61 0.37
C TYR A 16 -8.74 -19.42 -0.83
N ARG A 17 -8.89 -18.78 -2.00
CA ARG A 17 -9.38 -19.44 -3.23
C ARG A 17 -8.47 -20.56 -3.73
N LYS A 18 -7.18 -20.47 -3.45
CA LYS A 18 -6.18 -21.48 -3.79
C LYS A 18 -6.16 -22.66 -2.80
N GLY A 19 -7.07 -22.68 -1.83
CA GLY A 19 -7.28 -23.81 -0.94
C GLY A 19 -6.36 -23.85 0.28
N ALA A 20 -5.88 -22.70 0.75
CA ALA A 20 -5.19 -22.63 2.03
C ALA A 20 -6.12 -23.14 3.15
N LYS A 21 -5.58 -23.96 4.06
CA LYS A 21 -6.31 -24.56 5.18
C LYS A 21 -6.96 -23.50 6.08
N SER A 22 -6.27 -22.39 6.28
CA SER A 22 -6.79 -21.23 7.00
C SER A 22 -6.11 -19.95 6.49
N VAL A 23 -6.87 -18.84 6.49
CA VAL A 23 -6.35 -17.51 6.21
C VAL A 23 -6.76 -16.58 7.34
N THR A 24 -5.79 -15.89 7.93
CA THR A 24 -6.02 -14.89 8.97
C THR A 24 -5.42 -13.56 8.57
N MET A 25 -6.19 -12.49 8.65
CA MET A 25 -5.75 -11.12 8.47
C MET A 25 -5.50 -10.45 9.82
N LEU A 26 -4.34 -9.80 9.96
CA LEU A 26 -3.98 -8.97 11.10
C LEU A 26 -3.95 -7.51 10.65
N ILE A 27 -4.90 -6.70 11.12
CA ILE A 27 -5.24 -5.39 10.59
C ILE A 27 -5.12 -4.34 11.68
N ARG A 28 -4.34 -3.28 11.45
CA ARG A 28 -4.17 -2.19 12.42
C ARG A 28 -5.42 -1.33 12.54
N GLU A 29 -6.12 -1.14 11.44
CA GLU A 29 -7.32 -0.34 11.32
C GLU A 29 -8.51 -1.04 11.99
N PRO A 30 -9.57 -0.28 12.39
CA PRO A 30 -10.75 -0.86 13.02
C PRO A 30 -11.66 -1.62 12.04
N GLU A 31 -11.46 -1.43 10.73
CA GLU A 31 -12.26 -2.09 9.69
C GLU A 31 -11.50 -2.16 8.35
N ILE A 32 -12.06 -2.88 7.38
CA ILE A 32 -11.61 -2.81 5.98
C ILE A 32 -12.01 -1.46 5.39
N GLY A 33 -11.01 -0.64 5.08
CA GLY A 33 -11.19 0.73 4.62
C GLY A 33 -11.96 0.87 3.30
N THR A 34 -12.50 2.05 3.05
CA THR A 34 -13.19 2.42 1.81
C THR A 34 -12.25 2.63 0.62
N ASN A 35 -10.95 2.72 0.88
CA ASN A 35 -9.89 2.80 -0.13
C ASN A 35 -9.57 1.45 -0.80
N VAL A 36 -10.15 0.35 -0.31
CA VAL A 36 -10.11 -0.94 -1.01
C VAL A 36 -11.04 -0.87 -2.21
N LYS A 37 -10.60 -1.44 -3.34
CA LYS A 37 -11.34 -1.49 -4.61
C LYS A 37 -12.80 -1.89 -4.38
N TYR A 38 -13.75 -1.09 -4.87
CA TYR A 38 -15.17 -1.25 -4.59
C TYR A 38 -15.73 -2.62 -5.02
N TRP A 39 -15.13 -3.26 -6.02
CA TRP A 39 -15.55 -4.59 -6.51
C TRP A 39 -14.95 -5.76 -5.71
N VAL A 40 -13.89 -5.53 -4.92
CA VAL A 40 -13.22 -6.55 -4.10
C VAL A 40 -13.66 -6.46 -2.65
N ARG A 41 -13.95 -5.24 -2.16
CA ARG A 41 -14.31 -4.97 -0.77
C ARG A 41 -15.53 -5.78 -0.29
N PRO A 42 -16.63 -5.93 -1.05
CA PRO A 42 -17.76 -6.76 -0.62
C PRO A 42 -17.40 -8.22 -0.41
N ASP A 43 -16.54 -8.80 -1.27
CA ASP A 43 -16.14 -10.20 -1.16
C ASP A 43 -15.35 -10.45 0.13
N ILE A 44 -14.30 -9.66 0.42
CA ILE A 44 -13.54 -9.84 1.65
C ILE A 44 -14.40 -9.67 2.90
N ILE A 45 -15.32 -8.71 2.91
CA ILE A 45 -16.25 -8.50 4.04
C ILE A 45 -17.14 -9.74 4.22
N ASN A 46 -17.65 -10.31 3.14
CA ASN A 46 -18.47 -11.52 3.20
C ASN A 46 -17.65 -12.72 3.71
N ARG A 47 -16.43 -12.94 3.21
CA ARG A 47 -15.54 -14.02 3.68
C ARG A 47 -15.21 -13.89 5.17
N ILE A 48 -15.04 -12.67 5.67
CA ILE A 48 -14.83 -12.43 7.11
C ILE A 48 -16.10 -12.71 7.91
N LYS A 49 -17.26 -12.23 7.46
CA LYS A 49 -18.56 -12.45 8.14
C LYS A 49 -18.94 -13.92 8.25
N GLU A 50 -18.73 -14.71 7.23
CA GLU A 50 -19.02 -16.14 7.22
C GLU A 50 -17.93 -17.01 7.89
N GLY A 51 -16.80 -16.39 8.29
CA GLY A 51 -15.70 -17.07 8.97
C GLY A 51 -14.74 -17.82 8.05
N SER A 52 -14.88 -17.74 6.73
CA SER A 52 -13.97 -18.35 5.76
C SER A 52 -12.56 -17.73 5.82
N ILE A 53 -12.49 -16.45 6.09
CA ILE A 53 -11.25 -15.72 6.39
C ILE A 53 -11.39 -15.09 7.78
N LYS A 54 -10.45 -15.37 8.68
CA LYS A 54 -10.41 -14.74 10.00
C LYS A 54 -9.80 -13.35 9.91
N ALA A 55 -10.29 -12.39 10.68
CA ALA A 55 -9.72 -11.06 10.77
C ALA A 55 -9.65 -10.58 12.23
N HIS A 56 -8.50 -10.04 12.60
CA HIS A 56 -8.30 -9.33 13.86
C HIS A 56 -8.03 -7.86 13.52
N PHE A 57 -8.92 -6.99 13.95
CA PHE A 57 -8.82 -5.54 13.80
C PHE A 57 -8.12 -4.90 15.00
N ASN A 58 -7.76 -3.63 14.90
CA ASN A 58 -7.01 -2.90 15.93
C ASN A 58 -5.76 -3.66 16.39
N THR A 59 -5.10 -4.34 15.46
CA THR A 59 -4.07 -5.36 15.76
C THR A 59 -2.68 -4.89 15.38
N ILE A 60 -1.75 -5.01 16.32
CA ILE A 60 -0.32 -4.76 16.12
C ILE A 60 0.44 -6.07 16.28
N ILE A 61 1.14 -6.50 15.25
CA ILE A 61 2.05 -7.65 15.31
C ILE A 61 3.25 -7.27 16.18
N THR A 62 3.55 -8.09 17.18
CA THR A 62 4.64 -7.85 18.12
C THR A 62 5.85 -8.75 17.89
N ALA A 63 5.63 -9.96 17.37
CA ALA A 63 6.70 -10.86 16.98
C ALA A 63 6.21 -11.90 15.97
N ILE A 64 7.12 -12.40 15.17
CA ILE A 64 6.92 -13.53 14.26
C ILE A 64 8.00 -14.53 14.60
N THR A 65 7.61 -15.76 14.91
CA THR A 65 8.50 -16.89 15.15
C THR A 65 8.41 -17.89 13.99
N GLU A 66 9.10 -18.98 14.08
CA GLU A 66 9.08 -20.02 13.05
C GLU A 66 7.68 -20.64 12.87
N THR A 67 6.89 -20.74 13.93
CA THR A 67 5.58 -21.44 13.93
C THR A 67 4.41 -20.58 14.40
N GLU A 68 4.65 -19.39 14.91
CA GLU A 68 3.61 -18.56 15.52
C GLU A 68 3.77 -17.08 15.13
N VAL A 69 2.62 -16.37 15.11
CA VAL A 69 2.58 -14.91 15.07
C VAL A 69 1.97 -14.40 16.37
N LEU A 70 2.73 -13.54 17.07
CA LEU A 70 2.29 -12.88 18.29
C LEU A 70 1.80 -11.48 17.96
N PHE A 71 0.68 -11.10 18.52
CA PHE A 71 0.10 -9.78 18.30
C PHE A 71 -0.65 -9.27 19.53
N LYS A 72 -0.98 -7.99 19.50
CA LYS A 72 -1.76 -7.30 20.52
C LYS A 72 -2.93 -6.58 19.85
N ASN A 73 -4.11 -6.69 20.44
CA ASN A 73 -5.32 -5.95 20.06
C ASN A 73 -6.10 -5.53 21.30
N ASP A 74 -7.36 -5.11 21.15
CA ASP A 74 -8.22 -4.67 22.26
C ASP A 74 -8.47 -5.75 23.31
N MET A 75 -8.34 -7.03 22.96
CA MET A 75 -8.43 -8.17 23.89
C MET A 75 -7.10 -8.52 24.58
N GLY A 76 -6.04 -7.74 24.34
CA GLY A 76 -4.72 -7.94 24.91
C GLY A 76 -3.75 -8.70 24.00
N LYS A 77 -2.75 -9.36 24.62
CA LYS A 77 -1.74 -10.14 23.91
C LYS A 77 -2.32 -11.49 23.47
N GLN A 78 -2.12 -11.82 22.21
CA GLN A 78 -2.60 -13.06 21.60
C GLN A 78 -1.50 -13.68 20.73
N LYS A 79 -1.71 -14.94 20.33
CA LYS A 79 -0.87 -15.65 19.38
C LYS A 79 -1.73 -16.56 18.49
N ILE A 80 -1.26 -16.81 17.30
CA ILE A 80 -1.81 -17.79 16.36
C ILE A 80 -0.70 -18.67 15.82
N GLU A 81 -0.98 -19.95 15.65
CA GLU A 81 -0.12 -20.85 14.87
C GLU A 81 -0.14 -20.44 13.40
N ASN A 82 0.99 -20.50 12.74
CA ASN A 82 1.13 -20.02 11.38
C ASN A 82 2.31 -20.66 10.64
N ASP A 83 2.08 -21.06 9.40
CA ASP A 83 3.11 -21.61 8.53
C ASP A 83 3.76 -20.52 7.66
N PHE A 84 2.98 -19.53 7.19
CA PHE A 84 3.44 -18.51 6.27
C PHE A 84 2.93 -17.12 6.63
N VAL A 85 3.81 -16.13 6.63
CA VAL A 85 3.45 -14.71 6.80
C VAL A 85 3.58 -13.98 5.48
N LEU A 86 2.45 -13.38 5.03
CA LEU A 86 2.40 -12.51 3.87
C LEU A 86 2.27 -11.07 4.35
N ALA A 87 3.39 -10.35 4.40
CA ALA A 87 3.48 -8.99 4.94
C ALA A 87 3.14 -7.96 3.85
N MET A 88 1.85 -7.63 3.72
CA MET A 88 1.34 -6.62 2.78
C MET A 88 1.30 -5.24 3.44
N THR A 89 2.42 -4.79 3.97
CA THR A 89 2.57 -3.59 4.82
C THR A 89 2.57 -2.28 4.05
N GLY A 90 2.41 -2.33 2.75
CA GLY A 90 2.41 -1.17 1.87
C GLY A 90 3.72 -1.00 1.12
N TYR A 91 3.69 -0.09 0.17
CA TYR A 91 4.82 0.28 -0.66
C TYR A 91 5.51 1.51 -0.07
N GLN A 92 6.82 1.48 0.02
CA GLN A 92 7.62 2.61 0.45
C GLN A 92 8.57 3.03 -0.68
N PRO A 93 8.47 4.28 -1.20
CA PRO A 93 9.34 4.75 -2.25
C PRO A 93 10.80 4.84 -1.79
N ASN A 94 11.73 4.53 -2.69
CA ASN A 94 13.14 4.82 -2.48
C ASN A 94 13.45 6.24 -2.97
N PHE A 95 13.57 7.17 -2.05
CA PHE A 95 13.88 8.57 -2.38
C PHE A 95 15.36 8.81 -2.67
N GLY A 96 16.27 7.89 -2.33
CA GLY A 96 17.71 8.07 -2.51
C GLY A 96 18.12 8.39 -3.95
N LEU A 97 17.49 7.74 -4.93
CA LEU A 97 17.71 8.07 -6.34
C LEU A 97 17.28 9.50 -6.67
N LEU A 98 16.09 9.91 -6.21
CA LEU A 98 15.57 11.26 -6.47
C LEU A 98 16.47 12.33 -5.82
N GLU A 99 16.90 12.09 -4.59
CA GLU A 99 17.82 12.96 -3.86
C GLU A 99 19.16 13.09 -4.58
N SER A 100 19.70 11.98 -5.11
CA SER A 100 20.95 12.01 -5.89
C SER A 100 20.84 12.75 -7.21
N LEU A 101 19.63 12.86 -7.78
CA LEU A 101 19.33 13.67 -8.96
C LEU A 101 19.02 15.14 -8.63
N GLY A 102 19.12 15.55 -7.36
CA GLY A 102 18.85 16.91 -6.92
C GLY A 102 17.37 17.25 -6.75
N VAL A 103 16.47 16.26 -6.80
CA VAL A 103 15.04 16.49 -6.54
C VAL A 103 14.83 16.85 -5.08
N THR A 104 14.13 17.95 -4.83
CA THR A 104 13.76 18.41 -3.49
C THR A 104 12.32 18.01 -3.16
N PHE A 105 11.99 17.97 -1.87
CA PHE A 105 10.72 17.51 -1.38
C PHE A 105 9.99 18.61 -0.60
N LYS A 106 8.68 18.52 -0.53
CA LYS A 106 7.85 19.33 0.36
C LYS A 106 8.05 18.87 1.81
N GLU A 107 7.88 19.78 2.74
CA GLU A 107 7.83 19.50 4.17
C GLU A 107 6.41 19.08 4.56
N ASP A 108 5.88 18.05 3.89
CA ASP A 108 4.59 17.46 4.17
C ASP A 108 4.74 16.03 4.71
N GLU A 109 3.68 15.48 5.29
CA GLU A 109 3.66 14.11 5.83
C GLU A 109 3.96 13.03 4.78
N HIS A 110 3.85 13.40 3.49
CA HIS A 110 4.00 12.48 2.37
C HIS A 110 5.37 12.56 1.70
N LYS A 111 6.25 13.49 2.12
CA LYS A 111 7.53 13.74 1.44
C LYS A 111 7.33 13.85 -0.09
N THR A 112 6.37 14.69 -0.49
CA THR A 112 5.99 14.86 -1.90
C THR A 112 7.10 15.55 -2.66
N PRO A 113 7.61 15.02 -3.79
CA PRO A 113 8.58 15.70 -4.61
C PRO A 113 8.07 17.06 -5.09
N LYS A 114 8.94 18.07 -5.13
CA LYS A 114 8.62 19.38 -5.69
C LYS A 114 8.80 19.34 -7.20
N TYR A 115 7.75 19.63 -7.93
CA TYR A 115 7.73 19.72 -9.39
C TYR A 115 6.65 20.69 -9.86
N ASN A 116 6.79 21.19 -11.07
CA ASN A 116 5.76 21.98 -11.74
C ASN A 116 4.67 21.02 -12.31
N PRO A 117 3.40 21.10 -11.88
CA PRO A 117 2.35 20.20 -12.36
C PRO A 117 1.98 20.41 -13.84
N GLU A 118 2.34 21.53 -14.47
CA GLU A 118 2.05 21.81 -15.89
C GLU A 118 3.10 21.21 -16.83
N THR A 119 4.34 21.09 -16.35
CA THR A 119 5.47 20.56 -17.13
C THR A 119 5.96 19.21 -16.63
N MET A 120 5.59 18.84 -15.41
CA MET A 120 6.10 17.68 -14.66
C MET A 120 7.61 17.78 -14.35
N GLU A 121 8.26 18.91 -14.61
CA GLU A 121 9.68 19.14 -14.30
C GLU A 121 9.86 19.38 -12.80
N SER A 122 10.85 18.72 -12.21
CA SER A 122 11.25 18.96 -10.82
C SER A 122 12.03 20.29 -10.72
N PHE A 123 12.36 20.72 -9.50
CA PHE A 123 13.26 21.88 -9.33
C PHE A 123 14.73 21.56 -9.64
N ALA A 124 15.07 20.30 -9.92
CA ALA A 124 16.33 19.95 -10.56
C ALA A 124 16.14 20.03 -12.09
N PRO A 125 16.80 20.95 -12.80
CA PRO A 125 16.59 21.18 -14.22
C PRO A 125 16.82 19.91 -15.05
N GLY A 126 15.92 19.64 -16.01
CA GLY A 126 16.00 18.47 -16.88
C GLY A 126 15.55 17.15 -16.24
N VAL A 127 15.09 17.17 -14.98
CA VAL A 127 14.56 15.99 -14.29
C VAL A 127 13.05 16.08 -14.22
N TYR A 128 12.37 15.23 -14.99
CA TYR A 128 10.92 15.16 -15.07
C TYR A 128 10.37 13.97 -14.28
N LEU A 129 9.25 14.15 -13.60
CA LEU A 129 8.64 13.14 -12.75
C LEU A 129 7.29 12.68 -13.32
N ALA A 130 7.06 11.37 -13.37
CA ALA A 130 5.80 10.82 -13.85
C ALA A 130 5.32 9.63 -13.00
N GLY A 131 4.01 9.46 -12.88
CA GLY A 131 3.39 8.33 -12.20
C GLY A 131 3.48 8.38 -10.68
N VAL A 132 3.59 7.22 -10.06
CA VAL A 132 3.52 7.02 -8.60
C VAL A 132 4.51 7.89 -7.83
N VAL A 133 5.68 8.13 -8.38
CA VAL A 133 6.75 8.94 -7.74
C VAL A 133 6.28 10.35 -7.36
N CYS A 134 5.36 10.93 -8.13
CA CYS A 134 4.80 12.26 -7.88
C CYS A 134 3.96 12.35 -6.59
N GLY A 135 3.61 11.23 -6.00
CA GLY A 135 2.80 11.15 -4.78
C GLY A 135 3.59 11.05 -3.47
N GLY A 136 4.91 10.86 -3.54
CA GLY A 136 5.72 10.58 -2.35
C GLY A 136 5.22 9.33 -1.61
N TYR A 137 5.09 9.40 -0.29
CA TYR A 137 4.54 8.29 0.51
C TYR A 137 3.06 7.99 0.20
N LYS A 138 2.32 8.90 -0.44
CA LYS A 138 0.94 8.66 -0.89
C LYS A 138 0.92 7.86 -2.20
N THR A 139 1.41 6.63 -2.14
CA THR A 139 1.63 5.75 -3.30
C THR A 139 0.35 5.30 -4.00
N ASN A 140 -0.82 5.55 -3.40
CA ASN A 140 -2.14 5.26 -3.96
C ASN A 140 -2.78 6.47 -4.68
N LYS A 141 -2.05 7.59 -4.83
CA LYS A 141 -2.57 8.78 -5.52
C LYS A 141 -2.54 8.62 -7.04
N TRP A 142 -1.46 8.06 -7.56
CA TRP A 142 -1.21 7.94 -8.98
C TRP A 142 -1.14 6.47 -9.40
N PHE A 143 -1.93 6.12 -10.39
CA PHE A 143 -1.96 4.82 -11.07
C PHE A 143 -1.68 5.03 -12.54
N ILE A 144 -1.51 3.96 -13.31
CA ILE A 144 -1.30 4.04 -14.76
C ILE A 144 -2.43 4.83 -15.41
N GLU A 145 -3.69 4.56 -15.01
CA GLU A 145 -4.89 5.14 -15.60
C GLU A 145 -4.97 6.67 -15.45
N ASN A 146 -4.62 7.20 -14.29
CA ASN A 146 -4.75 8.63 -14.00
C ASN A 146 -3.44 9.41 -14.10
N SER A 147 -2.34 8.74 -14.45
CA SER A 147 -1.04 9.38 -14.67
C SER A 147 -0.56 9.34 -16.13
N ARG A 148 -1.38 8.84 -17.04
CA ARG A 148 -1.07 8.81 -18.49
C ARG A 148 -0.81 10.20 -19.05
N ASP A 149 -1.50 11.20 -18.54
CA ASP A 149 -1.38 12.59 -18.98
C ASP A 149 -0.06 13.25 -18.60
N HIS A 150 0.73 12.63 -17.69
CA HIS A 150 2.07 13.12 -17.36
C HIS A 150 3.03 13.06 -18.57
N ALA A 151 2.90 12.03 -19.41
CA ALA A 151 3.79 11.86 -20.57
C ALA A 151 3.63 12.97 -21.62
N PRO A 152 2.44 13.32 -22.12
CA PRO A 152 2.27 14.44 -23.04
C PRO A 152 2.72 15.78 -22.42
N LEU A 153 2.45 16.06 -21.15
CA LEU A 153 2.92 17.29 -20.47
C LEU A 153 4.45 17.40 -20.51
N ILE A 154 5.14 16.30 -20.21
CA ILE A 154 6.61 16.23 -20.30
C ILE A 154 7.09 16.47 -21.73
N MET A 155 6.48 15.81 -22.72
CA MET A 155 6.90 15.96 -24.11
C MET A 155 6.70 17.39 -24.62
N GLU A 156 5.59 18.03 -24.28
CA GLU A 156 5.36 19.44 -24.62
C GLU A 156 6.37 20.38 -23.96
N ALA A 157 6.75 20.07 -22.71
CA ALA A 157 7.75 20.88 -22.00
C ALA A 157 9.15 20.76 -22.60
N ILE A 158 9.54 19.57 -23.05
CA ILE A 158 10.86 19.31 -23.66
C ILE A 158 10.99 19.95 -25.06
N GLN A 159 9.87 20.07 -25.78
CA GLN A 159 9.84 20.60 -27.15
C GLN A 159 9.86 22.14 -27.21
N LYS A 160 9.65 22.84 -26.10
CA LYS A 160 9.71 24.30 -25.98
C LYS A 160 11.13 24.78 -25.74
#